data_cc1d48220e7e5d070ab1144949754cdf
#
_entry.id   cc1d48220e7e5d070ab1144949754cdf
#
_cell.length_a   1.000
_cell.length_b   1.000
_cell.length_c   1.000
_cell.angle_alpha   90.00
_cell.angle_beta   90.00
_cell.angle_gamma   90.00
#
_symmetry.space_group_name_H-M   'P 1'
#
loop_
_entity.id
_entity.type
_entity.pdbx_description
1 polymer ?
#
loop_
_entity_poly.entity_id
_entity_poly.type
_entity_poly.pdbx_seq_one_letter_code
_entity_poly.pdbx_strand_id
1 'polypeptide(L)'
;MFNESYKNLNLTKLTFVLVCFFGSSSISSADTKIDIGSSLIEKSGIIEANSEKLKIDSNSGTATFSGNVEIKRGQISLKAQEIIVSYSLNKDSTQSITEILATKDVSFVSNQDITKADKAIYDLKTNIIELSGNVSIRQGTSNFSGNKLIFNLNTGKGSISGRVKAVLGSDD
;
A
#
# COMPACT_ATOMS: atom_id res chain seq x y z
N MET A 1 43.94 34.97 41.08
CA MET A 1 43.56 35.97 42.09
C MET A 1 42.07 35.78 42.31
N PHE A 2 41.81 35.02 43.33
CA PHE A 2 40.92 35.32 44.46
C PHE A 2 39.47 35.51 44.01
N ASN A 3 38.55 34.82 44.40
CA ASN A 3 38.21 34.12 45.66
C ASN A 3 36.74 34.41 45.94
N GLU A 4 36.01 33.37 46.13
CA GLU A 4 35.12 33.12 47.25
C GLU A 4 33.94 34.11 47.44
N SER A 5 32.81 33.78 47.87
CA SER A 5 32.42 32.76 48.85
C SER A 5 30.92 32.78 49.08
N TYR A 6 30.34 31.60 49.24
CA TYR A 6 29.34 31.21 50.23
C TYR A 6 28.32 32.30 50.74
N LYS A 7 27.11 31.99 50.91
CA LYS A 7 26.52 31.18 51.94
C LYS A 7 24.99 31.24 51.87
N ASN A 8 24.42 30.06 51.92
CA ASN A 8 23.43 29.64 52.91
C ASN A 8 22.34 30.63 53.35
N LEU A 9 21.12 30.24 53.29
CA LEU A 9 20.45 29.62 54.41
C LEU A 9 18.93 29.67 54.26
N ASN A 10 18.40 28.50 54.28
CA ASN A 10 17.21 28.09 55.03
C ASN A 10 15.90 28.88 54.99
N LEU A 11 14.95 28.13 54.73
CA LEU A 11 13.95 27.61 55.64
C LEU A 11 12.53 28.12 55.47
N THR A 12 11.75 27.12 55.15
CA THR A 12 10.36 26.96 55.62
C THR A 12 9.32 27.98 55.20
N LYS A 13 8.43 27.46 54.38
CA LYS A 13 7.02 27.27 54.72
C LYS A 13 6.32 26.80 53.45
N LEU A 14 5.98 25.58 53.39
CA LEU A 14 4.69 25.01 53.75
C LEU A 14 3.54 25.83 53.16
N THR A 15 3.00 25.41 52.08
CA THR A 15 1.56 25.26 52.00
C THR A 15 1.08 25.02 50.60
N PHE A 16 0.34 23.97 50.52
CA PHE A 16 -0.82 23.70 49.68
C PHE A 16 -0.56 23.04 48.33
N VAL A 17 -0.50 21.74 48.43
CA VAL A 17 -0.76 20.80 47.36
C VAL A 17 -2.20 20.96 46.88
N LEU A 18 -2.38 21.56 45.69
CA LEU A 18 -3.59 21.31 44.89
C LEU A 18 -3.22 20.38 43.78
N VAL A 19 -3.38 19.10 44.07
CA VAL A 19 -3.29 18.06 43.05
C VAL A 19 -4.52 18.20 42.15
N CYS A 20 -4.38 18.94 41.07
CA CYS A 20 -5.30 18.82 39.94
C CYS A 20 -4.90 17.58 39.15
N PHE A 21 -5.55 16.48 39.48
CA PHE A 21 -5.52 15.25 38.72
C PHE A 21 -6.31 15.48 37.42
N PHE A 22 -5.70 16.19 36.47
CA PHE A 22 -6.17 16.14 35.08
C PHE A 22 -5.62 14.87 34.47
N GLY A 23 -6.41 13.83 34.55
CA GLY A 23 -6.22 12.63 33.77
C GLY A 23 -6.27 13.01 32.29
N SER A 24 -5.11 13.16 31.68
CA SER A 24 -4.97 13.22 30.24
C SER A 24 -5.31 11.83 29.69
N SER A 25 -6.57 11.62 29.37
CA SER A 25 -6.99 10.50 28.56
C SER A 25 -6.35 10.70 27.19
N SER A 26 -5.23 10.06 26.96
CA SER A 26 -4.66 9.92 25.63
C SER A 26 -5.67 9.10 24.83
N ILE A 27 -6.46 9.79 23.99
CA ILE A 27 -7.26 9.13 22.97
C ILE A 27 -6.23 8.59 21.99
N SER A 28 -5.91 7.31 22.13
CA SER A 28 -5.17 6.55 21.13
C SER A 28 -6.09 6.43 19.93
N SER A 29 -5.89 7.28 18.94
CA SER A 29 -6.50 7.09 17.63
C SER A 29 -5.87 5.85 17.05
N ALA A 30 -6.61 4.74 17.05
CA ALA A 30 -6.24 3.56 16.30
C ALA A 30 -6.35 3.94 14.81
N ASP A 31 -5.23 4.37 14.24
CA ASP A 31 -5.09 4.56 12.81
C ASP A 31 -5.11 3.16 12.17
N THR A 32 -6.26 2.76 11.66
CA THR A 32 -6.40 1.51 10.89
C THR A 32 -5.68 1.74 9.55
N LYS A 33 -4.38 1.46 9.52
CA LYS A 33 -3.59 1.45 8.30
C LYS A 33 -4.05 0.29 7.43
N ILE A 34 -4.73 0.59 6.34
CA ILE A 34 -4.93 -0.37 5.25
C ILE A 34 -3.60 -0.43 4.50
N ASP A 35 -2.81 -1.45 4.76
CA ASP A 35 -1.48 -1.62 4.16
C ASP A 35 -1.58 -2.40 2.84
N ILE A 36 -2.13 -1.76 1.82
CA ILE A 36 -2.17 -2.33 0.45
C ILE A 36 -0.83 -2.13 -0.27
N GLY A 37 0.01 -1.23 0.20
CA GLY A 37 1.15 -0.73 -0.58
C GLY A 37 2.52 -1.20 -0.15
N SER A 38 2.75 -1.60 1.09
CA SER A 38 4.10 -1.96 1.56
C SER A 38 4.65 -3.20 0.86
N SER A 39 3.80 -4.15 0.56
CA SER A 39 4.17 -5.38 -0.15
C SER A 39 4.51 -5.15 -1.63
N LEU A 40 4.00 -4.06 -2.25
CA LEU A 40 4.28 -3.73 -3.66
C LEU A 40 5.63 -3.05 -3.85
N ILE A 41 6.23 -2.54 -2.78
CA ILE A 41 7.47 -1.73 -2.82
C ILE A 41 8.72 -2.60 -2.66
N GLU A 42 8.59 -3.90 -2.42
CA GLU A 42 9.74 -4.78 -2.29
C GLU A 42 10.55 -4.79 -3.60
N LYS A 43 11.64 -4.01 -3.62
CA LYS A 43 12.45 -3.74 -4.83
C LYS A 43 13.40 -4.88 -5.21
N SER A 44 13.54 -5.90 -4.38
CA SER A 44 14.47 -7.00 -4.59
C SER A 44 13.72 -8.31 -4.83
N GLY A 45 14.19 -9.10 -5.77
CA GLY A 45 13.66 -10.43 -6.07
C GLY A 45 13.51 -10.70 -7.57
N ILE A 46 13.56 -11.97 -7.93
CA ILE A 46 13.29 -12.43 -9.29
C ILE A 46 11.80 -12.28 -9.56
N ILE A 47 11.45 -11.69 -10.70
CA ILE A 47 10.08 -11.66 -11.21
C ILE A 47 9.93 -12.85 -12.13
N GLU A 48 8.98 -13.74 -11.82
CA GLU A 48 8.59 -14.86 -12.64
C GLU A 48 7.23 -14.55 -13.26
N ALA A 49 7.11 -14.72 -14.58
CA ALA A 49 5.86 -14.52 -15.30
C ALA A 49 5.52 -15.78 -16.10
N ASN A 50 4.36 -16.37 -15.82
CA ASN A 50 3.80 -17.54 -16.50
C ASN A 50 2.55 -17.14 -17.27
N SER A 51 2.40 -17.62 -18.51
CA SER A 51 1.23 -17.40 -19.36
C SER A 51 1.20 -18.42 -20.48
N GLU A 52 0.06 -18.58 -21.13
CA GLU A 52 -0.06 -19.44 -22.32
C GLU A 52 0.59 -18.78 -23.55
N LYS A 53 0.58 -17.44 -23.61
CA LYS A 53 1.11 -16.69 -24.75
C LYS A 53 1.75 -15.38 -24.29
N LEU A 54 2.89 -15.07 -24.90
CA LEU A 54 3.56 -13.77 -24.80
C LEU A 54 3.69 -13.16 -26.19
N LYS A 55 3.20 -11.93 -26.37
CA LYS A 55 3.43 -11.09 -27.55
C LYS A 55 4.24 -9.86 -27.13
N ILE A 56 5.32 -9.60 -27.85
CA ILE A 56 6.13 -8.39 -27.67
C ILE A 56 5.98 -7.51 -28.90
N ASP A 57 5.69 -6.24 -28.70
CA ASP A 57 5.61 -5.23 -29.74
C ASP A 57 6.55 -4.08 -29.39
N SER A 58 7.71 -4.05 -30.04
CA SER A 58 8.73 -3.04 -29.81
C SER A 58 8.32 -1.67 -30.37
N ASN A 59 7.40 -1.61 -31.34
CA ASN A 59 6.96 -0.34 -31.91
C ASN A 59 6.04 0.42 -30.95
N SER A 60 5.12 -0.33 -30.30
CA SER A 60 4.23 0.23 -29.28
C SER A 60 4.86 0.25 -27.88
N GLY A 61 6.00 -0.40 -27.67
CA GLY A 61 6.63 -0.53 -26.36
C GLY A 61 5.76 -1.35 -25.40
N THR A 62 5.22 -2.49 -25.86
CA THR A 62 4.34 -3.33 -25.01
C THR A 62 4.74 -4.79 -25.05
N ALA A 63 4.54 -5.46 -23.88
CA ALA A 63 4.56 -6.91 -23.76
C ALA A 63 3.20 -7.36 -23.22
N THR A 64 2.50 -8.21 -23.98
CA THR A 64 1.18 -8.72 -23.63
C THR A 64 1.30 -10.20 -23.29
N PHE A 65 0.99 -10.53 -22.04
CA PHE A 65 0.81 -11.89 -21.54
C PHE A 65 -0.67 -12.23 -21.58
N SER A 66 -1.03 -13.40 -22.08
CA SER A 66 -2.43 -13.82 -22.17
C SER A 66 -2.60 -15.32 -21.92
N GLY A 67 -3.76 -15.68 -21.34
CA GLY A 67 -4.13 -17.02 -20.91
C GLY A 67 -3.52 -17.37 -19.55
N ASN A 68 -4.36 -17.45 -18.50
CA ASN A 68 -3.98 -17.86 -17.15
C ASN A 68 -2.68 -17.22 -16.65
N VAL A 69 -2.59 -15.91 -16.81
CA VAL A 69 -1.35 -15.19 -16.49
C VAL A 69 -1.14 -15.17 -14.98
N GLU A 70 0.06 -15.52 -14.55
CA GLU A 70 0.52 -15.40 -13.16
C GLU A 70 1.90 -14.75 -13.13
N ILE A 71 2.01 -13.62 -12.43
CA ILE A 71 3.28 -12.95 -12.16
C ILE A 71 3.57 -13.07 -10.66
N LYS A 72 4.74 -13.61 -10.33
CA LYS A 72 5.19 -13.78 -8.95
C LYS A 72 6.44 -12.98 -8.65
N ARG A 73 6.52 -12.49 -7.40
CA ARG A 73 7.70 -11.88 -6.84
C ARG A 73 7.72 -12.13 -5.32
N GLY A 74 8.56 -13.04 -4.88
CA GLY A 74 8.55 -13.46 -3.47
C GLY A 74 7.17 -14.02 -3.07
N GLN A 75 6.54 -13.41 -2.07
CA GLN A 75 5.21 -13.80 -1.58
C GLN A 75 4.06 -13.05 -2.28
N ILE A 76 4.39 -12.25 -3.29
CA ILE A 76 3.41 -11.49 -4.06
C ILE A 76 3.05 -12.27 -5.32
N SER A 77 1.76 -12.39 -5.62
CA SER A 77 1.25 -12.98 -6.85
C SER A 77 0.14 -12.10 -7.44
N LEU A 78 0.28 -11.78 -8.73
CA LEU A 78 -0.74 -11.15 -9.55
C LEU A 78 -1.23 -12.14 -10.58
N LYS A 79 -2.53 -12.41 -10.61
CA LYS A 79 -3.20 -13.26 -11.59
C LYS A 79 -4.22 -12.49 -12.40
N ALA A 80 -4.35 -12.82 -13.70
CA ALA A 80 -5.37 -12.28 -14.60
C ALA A 80 -5.47 -13.15 -15.85
N GLN A 81 -6.48 -12.91 -16.69
CA GLN A 81 -6.53 -13.56 -18.01
C GLN A 81 -5.60 -12.86 -19.02
N GLU A 82 -5.37 -11.56 -18.83
CA GLU A 82 -4.46 -10.79 -19.67
C GLU A 82 -3.73 -9.73 -18.84
N ILE A 83 -2.42 -9.61 -19.07
CA ILE A 83 -1.59 -8.55 -18.48
C ILE A 83 -0.78 -7.89 -19.59
N ILE A 84 -0.91 -6.58 -19.71
CA ILE A 84 -0.14 -5.74 -20.64
C ILE A 84 0.85 -4.92 -19.82
N VAL A 85 2.12 -5.05 -20.14
CA VAL A 85 3.20 -4.24 -19.59
C VAL A 85 3.64 -3.25 -20.63
N SER A 86 3.48 -1.96 -20.36
CA SER A 86 3.95 -0.87 -21.19
C SER A 86 5.32 -0.39 -20.70
N TYR A 87 6.23 -0.13 -21.62
CA TYR A 87 7.56 0.36 -21.31
C TYR A 87 7.97 1.51 -22.24
N SER A 88 8.85 2.35 -21.75
CA SER A 88 9.48 3.41 -22.54
C SER A 88 10.99 3.25 -22.51
N LEU A 89 11.64 3.71 -23.60
CA LEU A 89 13.08 3.87 -23.62
C LEU A 89 13.44 5.20 -22.95
N ASN A 90 14.32 5.16 -21.98
CA ASN A 90 14.93 6.35 -21.40
C ASN A 90 16.01 6.91 -22.34
N LYS A 91 16.50 8.13 -22.05
CA LYS A 91 17.57 8.78 -22.82
C LYS A 91 18.84 7.94 -22.92
N ASP A 92 19.08 7.07 -21.94
CA ASP A 92 20.23 6.17 -21.87
C ASP A 92 19.95 4.80 -22.51
N SER A 93 18.91 4.68 -23.34
CA SER A 93 18.45 3.43 -23.97
C SER A 93 18.06 2.31 -22.98
N THR A 94 17.86 2.65 -21.72
CA THR A 94 17.33 1.72 -20.71
C THR A 94 15.82 1.65 -20.80
N GLN A 95 15.28 0.42 -20.78
CA GLN A 95 13.83 0.22 -20.73
C GLN A 95 13.33 0.42 -19.31
N SER A 96 12.26 1.20 -19.18
CA SER A 96 11.55 1.39 -17.92
C SER A 96 10.09 1.08 -18.09
N ILE A 97 9.55 0.24 -17.20
CA ILE A 97 8.10 -0.04 -17.17
C ILE A 97 7.38 1.24 -16.74
N THR A 98 6.34 1.60 -17.49
CA THR A 98 5.54 2.80 -17.24
C THR A 98 4.16 2.49 -16.72
N GLU A 99 3.56 1.38 -17.15
CA GLU A 99 2.22 0.97 -16.77
C GLU A 99 2.10 -0.57 -16.80
N ILE A 100 1.31 -1.10 -15.89
CA ILE A 100 0.85 -2.49 -15.89
C ILE A 100 -0.68 -2.46 -15.89
N LEU A 101 -1.28 -3.06 -16.91
CA LEU A 101 -2.71 -3.24 -17.05
C LEU A 101 -3.04 -4.72 -16.95
N ALA A 102 -3.83 -5.11 -15.95
CA ALA A 102 -4.38 -6.46 -15.80
C ALA A 102 -5.89 -6.46 -16.02
N THR A 103 -6.41 -7.41 -16.75
CA THR A 103 -7.83 -7.51 -17.08
C THR A 103 -8.37 -8.92 -16.96
N LYS A 104 -9.65 -9.02 -16.57
CA LYS A 104 -10.42 -10.26 -16.39
C LYS A 104 -9.87 -11.12 -15.25
N ASP A 105 -10.69 -11.32 -14.23
CA ASP A 105 -10.38 -12.15 -13.06
C ASP A 105 -9.09 -11.74 -12.34
N VAL A 106 -8.90 -10.43 -12.18
CA VAL A 106 -7.71 -9.91 -11.52
C VAL A 106 -7.72 -10.30 -10.05
N SER A 107 -6.63 -10.94 -9.62
CA SER A 107 -6.41 -11.31 -8.22
C SER A 107 -4.98 -10.98 -7.83
N PHE A 108 -4.84 -10.14 -6.84
CA PHE A 108 -3.56 -9.80 -6.22
C PHE A 108 -3.52 -10.41 -4.82
N VAL A 109 -2.47 -11.17 -4.54
CA VAL A 109 -2.23 -11.81 -3.25
C VAL A 109 -0.90 -11.32 -2.71
N SER A 110 -0.87 -10.90 -1.46
CA SER A 110 0.34 -10.52 -0.74
C SER A 110 0.23 -11.04 0.69
N ASN A 111 1.11 -11.96 1.06
CA ASN A 111 1.00 -12.70 2.31
C ASN A 111 -0.38 -13.37 2.44
N GLN A 112 -1.23 -12.88 3.37
CA GLN A 112 -2.59 -13.38 3.59
C GLN A 112 -3.67 -12.45 3.01
N ASP A 113 -3.27 -11.31 2.48
CA ASP A 113 -4.19 -10.31 1.92
C ASP A 113 -4.55 -10.66 0.48
N ILE A 114 -5.81 -10.54 0.15
CA ILE A 114 -6.32 -10.83 -1.19
C ILE A 114 -7.13 -9.65 -1.68
N THR A 115 -6.74 -9.13 -2.83
CA THR A 115 -7.49 -8.09 -3.55
C THR A 115 -7.94 -8.63 -4.88
N LYS A 116 -9.22 -8.42 -5.24
CA LYS A 116 -9.82 -8.86 -6.51
C LYS A 116 -10.48 -7.67 -7.20
N ALA A 117 -10.52 -7.73 -8.55
CA ALA A 117 -11.21 -6.76 -9.39
C ALA A 117 -11.41 -7.36 -10.81
N ASP A 118 -12.21 -6.69 -11.64
CA ASP A 118 -12.30 -7.06 -13.05
C ASP A 118 -11.12 -6.49 -13.85
N LYS A 119 -10.59 -5.32 -13.39
CA LYS A 119 -9.49 -4.62 -14.02
C LYS A 119 -8.61 -3.95 -12.98
N ALA A 120 -7.30 -3.96 -13.21
CA ALA A 120 -6.30 -3.23 -12.44
C ALA A 120 -5.36 -2.46 -13.36
N ILE A 121 -5.05 -1.22 -13.00
CA ILE A 121 -4.03 -0.39 -13.64
C ILE A 121 -3.06 0.04 -12.56
N TYR A 122 -1.78 -0.16 -12.79
CA TYR A 122 -0.71 0.42 -12.00
C TYR A 122 0.11 1.36 -12.87
N ASP A 123 0.00 2.66 -12.63
CA ASP A 123 0.85 3.68 -13.21
C ASP A 123 2.11 3.84 -12.36
N LEU A 124 3.24 3.42 -12.90
CA LEU A 124 4.52 3.45 -12.18
C LEU A 124 5.11 4.86 -12.09
N LYS A 125 4.69 5.82 -12.92
CA LYS A 125 5.17 7.21 -12.87
C LYS A 125 4.56 7.95 -11.69
N THR A 126 3.26 7.75 -11.48
CA THR A 126 2.51 8.39 -10.39
C THR A 126 2.48 7.56 -9.13
N ASN A 127 2.85 6.27 -9.20
CA ASN A 127 2.67 5.26 -8.16
C ASN A 127 1.21 5.14 -7.70
N ILE A 128 0.28 5.20 -8.65
CA ILE A 128 -1.15 5.05 -8.40
C ILE A 128 -1.62 3.70 -8.93
N ILE A 129 -2.37 2.99 -8.07
CA ILE A 129 -3.12 1.80 -8.44
C ILE A 129 -4.58 2.16 -8.54
N GLU A 130 -5.19 1.80 -9.65
CA GLU A 130 -6.62 1.88 -9.87
C GLU A 130 -7.20 0.48 -10.09
N LEU A 131 -8.18 0.09 -9.29
CA LEU A 131 -8.96 -1.12 -9.46
C LEU A 131 -10.38 -0.75 -9.83
N SER A 132 -10.98 -1.49 -10.74
CA SER A 132 -12.35 -1.26 -11.17
C SER A 132 -13.10 -2.56 -11.49
N GLY A 133 -14.42 -2.53 -11.24
CA GLY A 133 -15.32 -3.67 -11.38
C GLY A 133 -15.17 -4.68 -10.24
N ASN A 134 -16.24 -4.92 -9.50
CA ASN A 134 -16.34 -5.93 -8.45
C ASN A 134 -15.14 -5.95 -7.47
N VAL A 135 -14.70 -4.75 -7.07
CA VAL A 135 -13.55 -4.60 -6.18
C VAL A 135 -13.84 -5.22 -4.82
N SER A 136 -12.95 -6.11 -4.38
CA SER A 136 -12.99 -6.76 -3.07
C SER A 136 -11.60 -6.85 -2.48
N ILE A 137 -11.44 -6.43 -1.24
CA ILE A 137 -10.18 -6.46 -0.50
C ILE A 137 -10.44 -7.23 0.80
N ARG A 138 -9.68 -8.29 1.03
CA ARG A 138 -9.65 -9.02 2.29
C ARG A 138 -8.28 -8.83 2.92
N GLN A 139 -8.27 -8.33 4.15
CA GLN A 139 -7.08 -8.06 4.92
C GLN A 139 -7.29 -8.59 6.35
N GLY A 140 -6.63 -9.70 6.68
CA GLY A 140 -6.90 -10.41 7.91
C GLY A 140 -8.38 -10.78 8.03
N THR A 141 -9.03 -10.33 9.11
CA THR A 141 -10.47 -10.51 9.39
C THR A 141 -11.36 -9.42 8.78
N SER A 142 -10.76 -8.36 8.22
CA SER A 142 -11.49 -7.24 7.62
C SER A 142 -11.75 -7.44 6.13
N ASN A 143 -12.92 -6.99 5.66
CA ASN A 143 -13.31 -7.04 4.27
C ASN A 143 -13.87 -5.69 3.80
N PHE A 144 -13.41 -5.25 2.64
CA PHE A 144 -13.88 -4.04 1.97
C PHE A 144 -14.33 -4.38 0.56
N SER A 145 -15.39 -3.76 0.07
CA SER A 145 -15.83 -3.91 -1.30
C SER A 145 -16.41 -2.63 -1.86
N GLY A 146 -16.40 -2.51 -3.19
CA GLY A 146 -16.91 -1.37 -3.92
C GLY A 146 -16.79 -1.57 -5.42
N ASN A 147 -17.05 -0.53 -6.21
CA ASN A 147 -16.92 -0.61 -7.66
C ASN A 147 -15.55 -0.14 -8.15
N LYS A 148 -14.91 0.74 -7.40
CA LYS A 148 -13.61 1.32 -7.77
C LYS A 148 -12.78 1.58 -6.52
N LEU A 149 -11.48 1.29 -6.61
CA LEU A 149 -10.45 1.69 -5.65
C LEU A 149 -9.41 2.54 -6.39
N ILE A 150 -9.01 3.64 -5.80
CA ILE A 150 -7.79 4.37 -6.17
C ILE A 150 -6.88 4.37 -4.94
N PHE A 151 -5.63 3.97 -5.12
CA PHE A 151 -4.65 3.91 -4.05
C PHE A 151 -3.31 4.51 -4.50
N ASN A 152 -2.79 5.44 -3.71
CA ASN A 152 -1.50 6.07 -3.96
C ASN A 152 -0.43 5.45 -3.06
N LEU A 153 0.52 4.74 -3.66
CA LEU A 153 1.59 4.03 -2.95
C LEU A 153 2.58 4.97 -2.25
N ASN A 154 2.77 6.21 -2.76
CA ASN A 154 3.69 7.17 -2.16
C ASN A 154 3.16 7.71 -0.84
N THR A 155 1.83 7.89 -0.74
CA THR A 155 1.18 8.51 0.42
C THR A 155 0.51 7.51 1.34
N GLY A 156 0.34 6.24 0.90
CA GLY A 156 -0.43 5.22 1.60
C GLY A 156 -1.92 5.53 1.70
N LYS A 157 -2.44 6.48 0.89
CA LYS A 157 -3.85 6.89 0.93
C LYS A 157 -4.63 6.24 -0.20
N GLY A 158 -5.84 5.78 0.13
CA GLY A 158 -6.75 5.20 -0.83
C GLY A 158 -8.19 5.62 -0.62
N SER A 159 -9.01 5.45 -1.65
CA SER A 159 -10.46 5.64 -1.58
C SER A 159 -11.18 4.54 -2.33
N ILE A 160 -12.22 4.00 -1.72
CA ILE A 160 -13.14 3.07 -2.36
C ILE A 160 -14.45 3.81 -2.65
N SER A 161 -15.02 3.58 -3.80
CA SER A 161 -16.27 4.21 -4.24
C SER A 161 -17.20 3.21 -4.94
N GLY A 162 -18.49 3.58 -5.02
CA GLY A 162 -19.54 2.78 -5.66
C GLY A 162 -19.97 1.58 -4.83
N ARG A 163 -21.15 1.70 -4.15
CA ARG A 163 -21.77 0.66 -3.30
C ARG A 163 -20.79 0.06 -2.29
N VAL A 164 -20.14 0.93 -1.53
CA VAL A 164 -19.10 0.54 -0.57
C VAL A 164 -19.70 -0.25 0.58
N LYS A 165 -19.08 -1.39 0.91
CA LYS A 165 -19.33 -2.16 2.12
C LYS A 165 -18.00 -2.38 2.83
N ALA A 166 -17.94 -2.10 4.11
CA ALA A 166 -16.83 -2.40 4.98
C ALA A 166 -17.30 -3.30 6.13
N VAL A 167 -16.56 -4.36 6.39
CA VAL A 167 -16.73 -5.23 7.55
C VAL A 167 -15.39 -5.26 8.24
N LEU A 168 -15.35 -4.76 9.47
CA LEU A 168 -14.13 -4.71 10.27
C LEU A 168 -14.18 -5.87 11.27
N GLY A 169 -13.16 -6.71 11.23
CA GLY A 169 -12.95 -7.73 12.24
C GLY A 169 -12.05 -7.18 13.34
N SER A 170 -12.30 -7.57 14.59
CA SER A 170 -11.36 -7.40 15.69
C SER A 170 -10.60 -8.71 15.85
N ASP A 171 -9.29 -8.64 15.98
CA ASP A 171 -8.49 -9.74 16.51
C ASP A 171 -8.63 -9.66 18.03
N ASP A 172 -9.45 -10.54 18.62
CA ASP A 172 -9.56 -10.73 20.09
C ASP A 172 -8.39 -11.56 20.59
#